data_d9ac15da71c61f2ae54bff76a2b07a5d
#
_entry.id   d9ac15da71c61f2ae54bff76a2b07a5d
#
_cell.length_a   1.000
_cell.length_b   1.000
_cell.length_c   1.000
_cell.angle_alpha   90.00
_cell.angle_beta   90.00
_cell.angle_gamma   90.00
#
_symmetry.space_group_name_H-M   'P 1'
#
loop_
_entity.id
_entity.type
_entity.pdbx_description
1 polymer ?
#
loop_
_entity_poly.entity_id
_entity_poly.type
_entity_poly.pdbx_seq_one_letter_code
_entity_poly.pdbx_strand_id
1 'polypeptide(L)'
;MNETRLQRDVFTHLLSMAESAGVSSEQLLSQSRLNGMSNSANTIAESIDAVVLLETAAKLMGDPRLGLRLGQKVGINSYDTYGFASMSCANMRDSCKLLLRYGKVFFKPHWESQYCDGGLLLWPHLTMGTPKQQRIITELAFSAWSNVGMSLYRSSLEGIEIQFTFPQPANTALYDSIFRTKIIFGAQRSQIFLPDHILDLPVKTANKSDHVLFNQQCEGMLRSFNDDERTTTEVRRLLLQSAGNFLDISQIAGHLNMSERTLRRKLKTESVSFRALFEEVRDLLATEYLTKTDLTVADIAHLLSYSETVNFRRAFVRWNGITPSEYRQRQADQVKA
;
A
#
# COMPACT_ATOMS: atom_id res chain seq x y z
N MET A 1 -9.86 2.99 9.43
CA MET A 1 -8.78 2.01 9.72
C MET A 1 -7.73 2.72 10.56
N ASN A 2 -7.39 2.22 11.73
CA ASN A 2 -6.32 2.82 12.53
C ASN A 2 -5.00 2.57 11.80
N GLU A 3 -4.18 3.62 11.69
CA GLU A 3 -2.83 3.57 11.17
C GLU A 3 -2.02 2.47 11.89
N THR A 4 -1.36 1.60 11.14
CA THR A 4 -0.49 0.58 11.74
C THR A 4 0.77 1.23 12.30
N ARG A 5 1.38 0.63 13.32
CA ARG A 5 2.67 1.09 13.86
C ARG A 5 3.73 1.16 12.76
N LEU A 6 3.73 0.20 11.83
CA LEU A 6 4.63 0.20 10.68
C LEU A 6 4.51 1.48 9.85
N GLN A 7 3.29 1.91 9.55
CA GLN A 7 3.06 3.13 8.77
C GLN A 7 3.60 4.36 9.49
N ARG A 8 3.34 4.50 10.79
CA ARG A 8 3.88 5.59 11.63
C ARG A 8 5.40 5.59 11.67
N ASP A 9 6.03 4.44 11.88
CA ASP A 9 7.48 4.33 11.95
C ASP A 9 8.13 4.68 10.61
N VAL A 10 7.59 4.17 9.49
CA VAL A 10 8.06 4.51 8.14
C VAL A 10 7.95 6.01 7.89
N PHE A 11 6.83 6.62 8.25
CA PHE A 11 6.62 8.05 8.09
C PHE A 11 7.57 8.87 8.97
N THR A 12 7.74 8.51 10.24
CA THR A 12 8.66 9.17 11.17
C THR A 12 10.11 9.11 10.67
N HIS A 13 10.54 7.94 10.18
CA HIS A 13 11.87 7.80 9.59
C HIS A 13 12.02 8.61 8.30
N LEU A 14 10.99 8.66 7.47
CA LEU A 14 11.00 9.46 6.24
C LEU A 14 11.20 10.95 6.55
N LEU A 15 10.44 11.50 7.51
CA LEU A 15 10.58 12.90 7.93
C LEU A 15 11.98 13.19 8.48
N SER A 16 12.48 12.34 9.36
CA SER A 16 13.83 12.48 9.92
C SER A 16 14.91 12.45 8.83
N MET A 17 14.78 11.58 7.84
CA MET A 17 15.70 11.50 6.69
C MET A 17 15.60 12.75 5.81
N ALA A 18 14.39 13.26 5.56
CA ALA A 18 14.14 14.47 4.78
C ALA A 18 14.77 15.70 5.46
N GLU A 19 14.54 15.88 6.76
CA GLU A 19 15.14 16.96 7.55
C GLU A 19 16.67 16.89 7.53
N SER A 20 17.24 15.70 7.68
CA SER A 20 18.70 15.49 7.58
C SER A 20 19.28 15.83 6.21
N ALA A 21 18.46 15.77 5.16
CA ALA A 21 18.80 16.17 3.79
C ALA A 21 18.47 17.65 3.49
N GLY A 22 18.02 18.43 4.49
CA GLY A 22 17.66 19.85 4.33
C GLY A 22 16.28 20.08 3.74
N VAL A 23 15.39 19.06 3.70
CA VAL A 23 14.02 19.16 3.22
C VAL A 23 13.08 19.24 4.42
N SER A 24 12.39 20.38 4.60
CA SER A 24 11.45 20.54 5.72
C SER A 24 10.19 19.67 5.53
N SER A 25 9.58 19.27 6.65
CA SER A 25 8.29 18.55 6.64
C SER A 25 7.21 19.32 5.89
N GLU A 26 7.14 20.66 6.07
CA GLU A 26 6.20 21.53 5.38
C GLU A 26 6.43 21.54 3.86
N GLN A 27 7.67 21.65 3.42
CA GLN A 27 8.04 21.57 2.00
C GLN A 27 7.66 20.22 1.39
N LEU A 28 7.91 19.13 2.09
CA LEU A 28 7.56 17.78 1.65
C LEU A 28 6.05 17.60 1.50
N LEU A 29 5.26 18.01 2.49
CA LEU A 29 3.80 17.90 2.48
C LEU A 29 3.16 18.81 1.41
N SER A 30 3.65 20.05 1.27
CA SER A 30 3.12 20.99 0.27
C SER A 30 3.33 20.50 -1.17
N GLN A 31 4.48 19.91 -1.46
CA GLN A 31 4.79 19.40 -2.80
C GLN A 31 4.18 18.03 -3.11
N SER A 32 3.81 17.24 -2.08
CA SER A 32 3.09 15.97 -2.27
C SER A 32 1.59 16.14 -2.52
N ARG A 33 1.08 17.38 -2.67
CA ARG A 33 -0.36 17.72 -2.80
C ARG A 33 -1.22 17.36 -1.58
N LEU A 34 -0.59 17.11 -0.44
CA LEU A 34 -1.24 16.83 0.84
C LEU A 34 -1.52 18.12 1.65
N ASN A 35 -1.66 19.24 0.95
CA ASN A 35 -1.94 20.55 1.55
C ASN A 35 -3.26 20.53 2.35
N GLY A 36 -3.18 20.86 3.63
CA GLY A 36 -4.33 20.95 4.53
C GLY A 36 -4.53 19.72 5.42
N MET A 37 -3.71 18.68 5.27
CA MET A 37 -3.66 17.59 6.25
C MET A 37 -2.79 18.02 7.44
N SER A 38 -3.33 17.90 8.65
CA SER A 38 -2.57 18.20 9.86
C SER A 38 -1.31 17.33 9.91
N ASN A 39 -0.21 17.86 10.49
CA ASN A 39 1.06 17.15 10.71
C ASN A 39 0.93 15.87 11.57
N SER A 40 -0.28 15.34 11.76
CA SER A 40 -0.49 14.07 12.43
C SER A 40 -0.30 12.93 11.44
N ALA A 41 0.60 12.03 11.75
CA ALA A 41 0.84 10.77 11.03
C ALA A 41 -0.45 9.99 10.71
N ASN A 42 -1.52 10.24 11.47
CA ASN A 42 -2.84 9.62 11.32
C ASN A 42 -3.57 9.93 10.00
N THR A 43 -3.18 10.97 9.27
CA THR A 43 -3.93 11.46 8.10
C THR A 43 -3.25 11.08 6.77
N ILE A 44 -1.95 10.73 6.81
CA ILE A 44 -1.12 10.51 5.62
C ILE A 44 -1.07 9.02 5.22
N ALA A 45 -1.63 8.15 6.04
CA ALA A 45 -1.48 6.69 5.91
C ALA A 45 -2.39 6.00 4.88
N GLU A 46 -3.16 6.72 4.08
CA GLU A 46 -3.95 6.11 3.01
C GLU A 46 -3.09 5.89 1.76
N SER A 47 -3.16 4.68 1.20
CA SER A 47 -2.15 4.04 0.36
C SER A 47 -1.63 4.83 -0.87
N ILE A 48 -2.43 5.69 -1.49
CA ILE A 48 -2.02 6.48 -2.66
C ILE A 48 -1.16 7.67 -2.21
N ASP A 49 -1.51 8.30 -1.11
CA ASP A 49 -0.84 9.50 -0.60
C ASP A 49 0.57 9.16 -0.08
N ALA A 50 0.74 7.99 0.56
CA ALA A 50 2.04 7.52 1.03
C ALA A 50 3.03 7.28 -0.12
N VAL A 51 2.56 6.76 -1.26
CA VAL A 51 3.39 6.49 -2.44
C VAL A 51 3.85 7.79 -3.11
N VAL A 52 2.95 8.75 -3.26
CA VAL A 52 3.25 10.09 -3.80
C VAL A 52 4.23 10.82 -2.87
N LEU A 53 4.05 10.69 -1.56
CA LEU A 53 4.94 11.28 -0.57
C LEU A 53 6.37 10.70 -0.68
N LEU A 54 6.51 9.37 -0.79
CA LEU A 54 7.80 8.71 -0.96
C LEU A 54 8.51 9.14 -2.25
N GLU A 55 7.79 9.24 -3.36
CA GLU A 55 8.35 9.71 -4.63
C GLU A 55 8.78 11.18 -4.54
N THR A 56 7.95 12.03 -3.93
CA THR A 56 8.26 13.45 -3.71
C THR A 56 9.49 13.61 -2.82
N ALA A 57 9.57 12.86 -1.74
CA ALA A 57 10.73 12.84 -0.86
C ALA A 57 12.01 12.43 -1.59
N ALA A 58 11.96 11.33 -2.35
CA ALA A 58 13.10 10.87 -3.14
C ALA A 58 13.59 11.94 -4.14
N LYS A 59 12.67 12.68 -4.75
CA LYS A 59 12.99 13.77 -5.68
C LYS A 59 13.62 14.97 -4.96
N LEU A 60 13.03 15.42 -3.85
CA LEU A 60 13.50 16.59 -3.11
C LEU A 60 14.86 16.36 -2.46
N MET A 61 15.07 15.16 -1.91
CA MET A 61 16.32 14.75 -1.30
C MET A 61 17.41 14.40 -2.32
N GLY A 62 17.07 14.28 -3.62
CA GLY A 62 17.99 13.79 -4.64
C GLY A 62 18.45 12.35 -4.39
N ASP A 63 17.68 11.55 -3.65
CA ASP A 63 18.02 10.17 -3.31
C ASP A 63 17.14 9.16 -4.08
N PRO A 64 17.59 8.67 -5.23
CA PRO A 64 16.85 7.69 -6.03
C PRO A 64 16.72 6.30 -5.35
N ARG A 65 17.37 6.11 -4.21
CA ARG A 65 17.40 4.86 -3.42
C ARG A 65 16.81 5.00 -2.04
N LEU A 66 15.95 6.01 -1.88
CA LEU A 66 15.26 6.27 -0.62
C LEU A 66 14.53 5.02 -0.10
N GLY A 67 13.87 4.25 -0.98
CA GLY A 67 13.20 3.00 -0.62
C GLY A 67 14.11 2.02 0.12
N LEU A 68 15.32 1.77 -0.42
CA LEU A 68 16.30 0.88 0.22
C LEU A 68 16.73 1.40 1.60
N ARG A 69 17.08 2.69 1.70
CA ARG A 69 17.56 3.29 2.96
C ARG A 69 16.47 3.32 4.02
N LEU A 70 15.26 3.65 3.62
CA LEU A 70 14.10 3.70 4.51
C LEU A 70 13.75 2.30 5.02
N GLY A 71 13.78 1.28 4.16
CA GLY A 71 13.56 -0.11 4.56
C GLY A 71 14.55 -0.62 5.62
N GLN A 72 15.80 -0.15 5.58
CA GLN A 72 16.80 -0.48 6.61
C GLN A 72 16.51 0.14 7.99
N LYS A 73 15.64 1.16 8.06
CA LYS A 73 15.18 1.73 9.33
C LYS A 73 14.01 0.96 9.94
N VAL A 74 13.32 0.15 9.14
CA VAL A 74 12.19 -0.66 9.60
C VAL A 74 12.70 -1.92 10.29
N GLY A 75 12.53 -2.00 11.59
CA GLY A 75 12.89 -3.17 12.40
C GLY A 75 11.68 -4.04 12.74
N ILE A 76 11.93 -5.20 13.39
CA ILE A 76 10.86 -6.12 13.81
C ILE A 76 9.85 -5.44 14.76
N ASN A 77 10.30 -4.49 15.58
CA ASN A 77 9.45 -3.75 16.50
C ASN A 77 8.44 -2.82 15.81
N SER A 78 8.68 -2.44 14.57
CA SER A 78 7.74 -1.63 13.77
C SER A 78 6.47 -2.40 13.41
N TYR A 79 6.47 -3.71 13.58
CA TYR A 79 5.36 -4.59 13.21
C TYR A 79 4.43 -4.97 14.37
N ASP A 80 4.63 -4.37 15.54
CA ASP A 80 3.79 -4.55 16.73
C ASP A 80 3.52 -6.04 17.06
N THR A 81 2.25 -6.42 17.30
CA THR A 81 1.84 -7.80 17.61
C THR A 81 2.32 -8.82 16.57
N TYR A 82 2.29 -8.48 15.27
CA TYR A 82 2.81 -9.33 14.22
C TYR A 82 4.33 -9.57 14.37
N GLY A 83 5.10 -8.55 14.77
CA GLY A 83 6.52 -8.68 15.04
C GLY A 83 6.79 -9.70 16.14
N PHE A 84 6.07 -9.64 17.26
CA PHE A 84 6.19 -10.62 18.35
C PHE A 84 5.77 -12.02 17.93
N ALA A 85 4.69 -12.14 17.13
CA ALA A 85 4.28 -13.41 16.57
C ALA A 85 5.37 -14.02 15.67
N SER A 86 6.01 -13.23 14.84
CA SER A 86 7.11 -13.66 13.95
C SER A 86 8.35 -14.08 14.74
N MET A 87 8.70 -13.34 15.81
CA MET A 87 9.81 -13.68 16.70
C MET A 87 9.60 -15.00 17.44
N SER A 88 8.36 -15.41 17.67
CA SER A 88 7.99 -16.63 18.40
C SER A 88 7.83 -17.87 17.52
N CYS A 89 7.86 -17.73 16.18
CA CYS A 89 7.78 -18.85 15.23
C CYS A 89 8.89 -19.86 15.42
N ALA A 90 8.62 -21.11 15.11
CA ALA A 90 9.62 -22.16 15.16
C ALA A 90 10.72 -21.99 14.09
N ASN A 91 10.34 -21.63 12.88
CA ASN A 91 11.22 -21.52 11.72
C ASN A 91 10.75 -20.44 10.73
N MET A 92 11.50 -20.23 9.65
CA MET A 92 11.17 -19.25 8.63
C MET A 92 9.90 -19.59 7.85
N ARG A 93 9.64 -20.87 7.62
CA ARG A 93 8.41 -21.34 6.95
C ARG A 93 7.16 -20.87 7.70
N ASP A 94 7.16 -20.97 9.02
CA ASP A 94 6.05 -20.52 9.84
C ASP A 94 5.96 -18.99 9.89
N SER A 95 7.08 -18.27 9.89
CA SER A 95 7.09 -16.80 9.73
C SER A 95 6.50 -16.37 8.38
N CYS A 96 6.80 -17.10 7.29
CA CYS A 96 6.20 -16.83 5.98
C CYS A 96 4.70 -17.10 5.96
N LYS A 97 4.22 -18.19 6.62
CA LYS A 97 2.77 -18.43 6.74
C LYS A 97 2.07 -17.31 7.51
N LEU A 98 2.68 -16.81 8.58
CA LEU A 98 2.19 -15.64 9.32
C LEU A 98 2.10 -14.40 8.42
N LEU A 99 3.16 -14.11 7.64
CA LEU A 99 3.20 -12.99 6.70
C LEU A 99 2.04 -13.05 5.70
N LEU A 100 1.79 -14.23 5.14
CA LEU A 100 0.74 -14.43 4.15
C LEU A 100 -0.66 -14.36 4.77
N ARG A 101 -0.84 -14.90 5.98
CA ARG A 101 -2.13 -14.95 6.66
C ARG A 101 -2.57 -13.58 7.17
N TYR A 102 -1.67 -12.86 7.81
CA TYR A 102 -1.97 -11.59 8.47
C TYR A 102 -1.47 -10.36 7.71
N GLY A 103 -0.78 -10.57 6.60
CA GLY A 103 -0.14 -9.49 5.83
C GLY A 103 -1.09 -8.36 5.44
N LYS A 104 -2.34 -8.66 5.09
CA LYS A 104 -3.34 -7.64 4.75
C LYS A 104 -3.67 -6.68 5.89
N VAL A 105 -3.51 -7.13 7.14
CA VAL A 105 -3.75 -6.31 8.34
C VAL A 105 -2.60 -5.36 8.61
N PHE A 106 -1.37 -5.85 8.44
CA PHE A 106 -0.16 -5.16 8.90
C PHE A 106 0.65 -4.50 7.78
N PHE A 107 0.46 -4.91 6.51
CA PHE A 107 1.27 -4.47 5.39
C PHE A 107 0.43 -3.88 4.26
N LYS A 108 0.92 -2.77 3.71
CA LYS A 108 0.47 -2.25 2.43
C LYS A 108 1.71 -1.90 1.60
N PRO A 109 1.97 -2.60 0.51
CA PRO A 109 1.20 -3.71 -0.07
C PRO A 109 1.27 -5.01 0.76
N HIS A 110 0.24 -5.85 0.67
CA HIS A 110 0.29 -7.21 1.23
C HIS A 110 1.18 -8.12 0.37
N TRP A 111 1.58 -9.26 0.94
CA TRP A 111 2.45 -10.21 0.27
C TRP A 111 1.66 -11.39 -0.30
N GLU A 112 2.13 -11.88 -1.43
CA GLU A 112 1.67 -13.10 -2.09
C GLU A 112 2.81 -14.10 -2.21
N SER A 113 2.47 -15.37 -2.46
CA SER A 113 3.45 -16.42 -2.60
C SER A 113 3.03 -17.51 -3.57
N GLN A 114 4.03 -18.24 -4.04
CA GLN A 114 3.87 -19.46 -4.82
C GLN A 114 4.97 -20.46 -4.47
N TYR A 115 4.60 -21.69 -4.13
CA TYR A 115 5.56 -22.77 -4.04
C TYR A 115 6.04 -23.18 -5.43
N CYS A 116 7.34 -23.44 -5.54
CA CYS A 116 7.97 -23.96 -6.75
C CYS A 116 8.98 -25.04 -6.36
N ASP A 117 9.59 -25.68 -7.35
CA ASP A 117 10.63 -26.69 -7.09
C ASP A 117 11.77 -26.08 -6.28
N GLY A 118 12.03 -26.66 -5.12
CA GLY A 118 13.11 -26.29 -4.21
C GLY A 118 12.86 -25.09 -3.30
N GLY A 119 11.63 -24.51 -3.25
CA GLY A 119 11.38 -23.39 -2.35
C GLY A 119 10.07 -22.62 -2.51
N LEU A 120 10.09 -21.40 -2.00
CA LEU A 120 8.96 -20.48 -1.97
C LEU A 120 9.33 -19.15 -2.65
N LEU A 121 8.49 -18.71 -3.55
CA LEU A 121 8.52 -17.35 -4.11
C LEU A 121 7.59 -16.44 -3.29
N LEU A 122 8.08 -15.24 -2.94
CA LEU A 122 7.33 -14.22 -2.22
C LEU A 122 7.41 -12.90 -2.98
N TRP A 123 6.30 -12.17 -3.09
CA TRP A 123 6.28 -10.83 -3.70
C TRP A 123 5.22 -9.92 -3.08
N PRO A 124 5.45 -8.59 -3.07
CA PRO A 124 4.42 -7.63 -2.68
C PRO A 124 3.39 -7.46 -3.81
N HIS A 125 2.12 -7.45 -3.47
CA HIS A 125 1.01 -7.24 -4.41
C HIS A 125 0.87 -5.75 -4.76
N LEU A 126 1.51 -5.32 -5.85
CA LEU A 126 1.49 -3.94 -6.34
C LEU A 126 0.53 -3.83 -7.52
N THR A 127 -0.63 -3.22 -7.32
CA THR A 127 -1.66 -3.03 -8.36
C THR A 127 -1.74 -1.61 -8.90
N MET A 128 -1.12 -0.64 -8.23
CA MET A 128 -1.23 0.78 -8.55
C MET A 128 0.13 1.46 -8.55
N GLY A 129 0.17 2.67 -9.11
CA GLY A 129 1.35 3.53 -9.16
C GLY A 129 2.17 3.41 -10.45
N THR A 130 2.95 4.44 -10.72
CA THR A 130 3.90 4.47 -11.84
C THR A 130 5.04 3.46 -11.63
N PRO A 131 5.77 3.04 -12.67
CA PRO A 131 6.92 2.15 -12.52
C PRO A 131 7.96 2.66 -11.51
N LYS A 132 8.14 3.98 -11.41
CA LYS A 132 9.04 4.61 -10.44
C LYS A 132 8.55 4.46 -9.01
N GLN A 133 7.26 4.66 -8.79
CA GLN A 133 6.61 4.48 -7.49
C GLN A 133 6.66 3.02 -7.05
N GLN A 134 6.32 2.10 -7.94
CA GLN A 134 6.40 0.65 -7.69
C GLN A 134 7.83 0.22 -7.32
N ARG A 135 8.85 0.81 -7.98
CA ARG A 135 10.25 0.58 -7.63
C ARG A 135 10.57 0.99 -6.19
N ILE A 136 10.21 2.22 -5.79
CA ILE A 136 10.49 2.73 -4.43
C ILE A 136 9.83 1.83 -3.38
N ILE A 137 8.58 1.41 -3.59
CA ILE A 137 7.86 0.53 -2.65
C ILE A 137 8.50 -0.86 -2.60
N THR A 138 8.88 -1.42 -3.74
CA THR A 138 9.53 -2.73 -3.81
C THR A 138 10.89 -2.70 -3.09
N GLU A 139 11.69 -1.68 -3.33
CA GLU A 139 12.97 -1.46 -2.65
C GLU A 139 12.78 -1.35 -1.13
N LEU A 140 11.78 -0.58 -0.67
CA LEU A 140 11.43 -0.44 0.75
C LEU A 140 11.00 -1.78 1.34
N ALA A 141 10.07 -2.47 0.70
CA ALA A 141 9.52 -3.74 1.20
C ALA A 141 10.59 -4.83 1.30
N PHE A 142 11.44 -4.98 0.27
CA PHE A 142 12.50 -6.00 0.27
C PHE A 142 13.63 -5.66 1.25
N SER A 143 13.99 -4.38 1.33
CA SER A 143 15.01 -3.93 2.29
C SER A 143 14.54 -4.11 3.74
N ALA A 144 13.28 -3.78 4.05
CA ALA A 144 12.68 -4.02 5.37
C ALA A 144 12.59 -5.53 5.67
N TRP A 145 12.15 -6.34 4.71
CA TRP A 145 12.12 -7.80 4.85
C TRP A 145 13.51 -8.37 5.15
N SER A 146 14.54 -7.93 4.41
CA SER A 146 15.93 -8.35 4.65
C SER A 146 16.41 -7.97 6.03
N ASN A 147 16.18 -6.72 6.46
CA ASN A 147 16.59 -6.22 7.77
C ASN A 147 15.96 -7.02 8.92
N VAL A 148 14.67 -7.30 8.83
CA VAL A 148 13.94 -8.14 9.79
C VAL A 148 14.44 -9.58 9.75
N GLY A 149 14.60 -10.17 8.57
CA GLY A 149 15.13 -11.52 8.39
C GLY A 149 16.49 -11.71 9.05
N MET A 150 17.43 -10.81 8.79
CA MET A 150 18.76 -10.85 9.41
C MET A 150 18.71 -10.76 10.94
N SER A 151 17.72 -10.10 11.51
CA SER A 151 17.54 -10.00 12.97
C SER A 151 17.00 -11.29 13.60
N LEU A 152 16.17 -12.04 12.87
CA LEU A 152 15.47 -13.23 13.34
C LEU A 152 16.30 -14.52 13.25
N TYR A 153 17.22 -14.60 12.29
CA TYR A 153 17.95 -15.86 12.02
C TYR A 153 19.43 -15.74 12.39
N ARG A 154 20.04 -16.85 12.86
CA ARG A 154 21.47 -16.93 13.24
C ARG A 154 22.36 -17.39 12.10
N SER A 155 21.78 -18.08 11.15
CA SER A 155 22.52 -18.70 10.03
C SER A 155 22.67 -17.74 8.87
N SER A 156 23.62 -18.05 7.97
CA SER A 156 23.69 -17.39 6.67
C SER A 156 22.37 -17.60 5.93
N LEU A 157 21.92 -16.56 5.26
CA LEU A 157 20.76 -16.60 4.35
C LEU A 157 21.23 -16.90 2.90
N GLU A 158 22.31 -17.65 2.76
CA GLU A 158 22.87 -18.03 1.48
C GLU A 158 21.89 -18.91 0.68
N GLY A 159 21.79 -18.64 -0.61
CA GLY A 159 20.86 -19.32 -1.51
C GLY A 159 19.54 -18.58 -1.73
N ILE A 160 19.24 -17.53 -0.94
CA ILE A 160 18.15 -16.61 -1.25
C ILE A 160 18.48 -15.90 -2.56
N GLU A 161 17.46 -15.68 -3.41
CA GLU A 161 17.59 -14.82 -4.58
C GLU A 161 16.58 -13.68 -4.51
N ILE A 162 17.03 -12.47 -4.85
CA ILE A 162 16.17 -11.30 -4.95
C ILE A 162 16.10 -10.85 -6.40
N GLN A 163 14.91 -10.73 -6.93
CA GLN A 163 14.66 -10.39 -8.31
C GLN A 163 13.90 -9.05 -8.38
N PHE A 164 14.34 -8.17 -9.29
CA PHE A 164 13.72 -6.88 -9.56
C PHE A 164 13.31 -6.76 -11.02
N THR A 165 12.15 -6.18 -11.31
CA THR A 165 11.66 -5.95 -12.68
C THR A 165 12.41 -4.84 -13.40
N PHE A 166 12.95 -3.87 -12.68
CA PHE A 166 13.65 -2.74 -13.27
C PHE A 166 15.09 -3.08 -13.70
N PRO A 167 15.65 -2.33 -14.67
CA PRO A 167 17.02 -2.55 -15.15
C PRO A 167 18.06 -2.38 -14.04
N GLN A 168 19.19 -3.07 -14.19
CA GLN A 168 20.31 -2.94 -13.26
C GLN A 168 20.77 -1.48 -13.16
N PRO A 169 20.81 -0.89 -11.96
CA PRO A 169 21.36 0.44 -11.76
C PRO A 169 22.85 0.49 -12.05
N ALA A 170 23.37 1.63 -12.50
CA ALA A 170 24.80 1.82 -12.75
C ALA A 170 25.68 1.54 -11.51
N ASN A 171 25.13 1.71 -10.31
CA ASN A 171 25.84 1.37 -9.06
C ASN A 171 24.92 0.49 -8.19
N THR A 172 25.31 -0.73 -7.92
CA THR A 172 24.57 -1.73 -7.12
C THR A 172 25.09 -1.85 -5.68
N ALA A 173 26.16 -1.16 -5.30
CA ALA A 173 26.83 -1.34 -4.01
C ALA A 173 25.89 -1.28 -2.80
N LEU A 174 24.85 -0.41 -2.83
CA LEU A 174 23.86 -0.34 -1.76
C LEU A 174 22.98 -1.60 -1.71
N TYR A 175 22.56 -2.13 -2.85
CA TYR A 175 21.81 -3.39 -2.92
C TYR A 175 22.64 -4.55 -2.39
N ASP A 176 23.91 -4.66 -2.83
CA ASP A 176 24.82 -5.73 -2.42
C ASP A 176 25.07 -5.68 -0.91
N SER A 177 25.23 -4.48 -0.35
CA SER A 177 25.44 -4.28 1.10
C SER A 177 24.23 -4.65 1.95
N ILE A 178 23.00 -4.40 1.45
CA ILE A 178 21.75 -4.65 2.16
C ILE A 178 21.38 -6.13 2.07
N PHE A 179 21.34 -6.68 0.87
CA PHE A 179 20.77 -8.01 0.65
C PHE A 179 21.77 -9.14 0.89
N ARG A 180 23.05 -8.94 0.57
CA ARG A 180 24.13 -9.91 0.76
C ARG A 180 23.83 -11.29 0.17
N THR A 181 23.11 -11.31 -0.95
CA THR A 181 22.65 -12.50 -1.64
C THR A 181 22.63 -12.25 -3.14
N LYS A 182 22.29 -13.25 -3.93
CA LYS A 182 22.18 -13.12 -5.38
C LYS A 182 21.03 -12.17 -5.74
N ILE A 183 21.32 -11.16 -6.57
CA ILE A 183 20.37 -10.17 -7.06
C ILE A 183 20.27 -10.28 -8.58
N ILE A 184 19.05 -10.31 -9.09
CA ILE A 184 18.74 -10.36 -10.53
C ILE A 184 17.90 -9.13 -10.88
N PHE A 185 18.37 -8.35 -11.84
CA PHE A 185 17.65 -7.20 -12.39
C PHE A 185 17.04 -7.54 -13.75
N GLY A 186 15.97 -6.85 -14.15
CA GLY A 186 15.28 -7.09 -15.41
C GLY A 186 14.45 -8.39 -15.43
N ALA A 187 14.06 -8.88 -14.25
CA ALA A 187 13.22 -10.06 -14.12
C ALA A 187 11.75 -9.75 -14.52
N GLN A 188 10.98 -10.80 -14.80
CA GLN A 188 9.55 -10.65 -15.14
C GLN A 188 8.71 -10.16 -13.96
N ARG A 189 9.11 -10.49 -12.73
CA ARG A 189 8.44 -10.08 -11.48
C ARG A 189 9.48 -9.71 -10.43
N SER A 190 9.19 -8.67 -9.65
CA SER A 190 9.97 -8.39 -8.44
C SER A 190 9.54 -9.35 -7.34
N GLN A 191 10.44 -10.25 -6.91
CA GLN A 191 10.15 -11.33 -5.97
C GLN A 191 11.39 -11.78 -5.21
N ILE A 192 11.17 -12.50 -4.11
CA ILE A 192 12.21 -13.13 -3.29
C ILE A 192 12.02 -14.64 -3.42
N PHE A 193 13.05 -15.36 -3.79
CA PHE A 193 13.08 -16.82 -3.74
C PHE A 193 13.75 -17.28 -2.45
N LEU A 194 13.06 -18.14 -1.71
CA LEU A 194 13.51 -18.77 -0.47
C LEU A 194 13.65 -20.27 -0.67
N PRO A 195 14.87 -20.81 -0.73
CA PRO A 195 15.10 -22.26 -0.81
C PRO A 195 14.51 -23.01 0.41
N ASP A 196 14.15 -24.28 0.24
CA ASP A 196 13.57 -25.09 1.30
C ASP A 196 14.45 -25.18 2.55
N HIS A 197 15.77 -25.31 2.38
CA HIS A 197 16.69 -25.36 3.53
C HIS A 197 16.71 -24.04 4.33
N ILE A 198 16.42 -22.91 3.69
CA ILE A 198 16.27 -21.59 4.34
C ILE A 198 14.92 -21.51 5.06
N LEU A 199 13.86 -22.03 4.46
CA LEU A 199 12.54 -22.07 5.09
C LEU A 199 12.52 -22.85 6.41
N ASP A 200 13.39 -23.83 6.58
CA ASP A 200 13.46 -24.66 7.79
C ASP A 200 14.45 -24.11 8.84
N LEU A 201 15.09 -22.95 8.58
CA LEU A 201 15.94 -22.30 9.57
C LEU A 201 15.16 -21.87 10.81
N PRO A 202 15.69 -22.20 12.01
CA PRO A 202 15.02 -21.85 13.27
C PRO A 202 15.11 -20.36 13.56
N VAL A 203 14.04 -19.79 14.11
CA VAL A 203 14.03 -18.43 14.66
C VAL A 203 14.80 -18.40 15.98
N LYS A 204 15.66 -17.40 16.18
CA LYS A 204 16.51 -17.25 17.39
C LYS A 204 15.72 -17.25 18.71
N THR A 205 14.53 -16.66 18.66
CA THR A 205 13.66 -16.40 19.82
C THR A 205 12.41 -17.29 19.83
N ALA A 206 12.44 -18.40 19.09
CA ALA A 206 11.32 -19.33 18.99
C ALA A 206 10.79 -19.73 20.37
N ASN A 207 9.48 -19.53 20.60
CA ASN A 207 8.80 -19.85 21.84
C ASN A 207 7.35 -20.26 21.55
N LYS A 208 7.03 -21.52 21.84
CA LYS A 208 5.71 -22.09 21.53
C LYS A 208 4.57 -21.41 22.29
N SER A 209 4.78 -21.06 23.55
CA SER A 209 3.74 -20.42 24.39
C SER A 209 3.44 -19.01 23.89
N ASP A 210 4.48 -18.23 23.63
CA ASP A 210 4.37 -16.86 23.09
C ASP A 210 3.75 -16.89 21.70
N HIS A 211 4.11 -17.88 20.86
CA HIS A 211 3.52 -18.04 19.54
C HIS A 211 2.01 -18.23 19.59
N VAL A 212 1.50 -19.09 20.49
CA VAL A 212 0.06 -19.29 20.66
C VAL A 212 -0.63 -17.99 21.06
N LEU A 213 -0.06 -17.25 22.02
CA LEU A 213 -0.63 -15.99 22.51
C LEU A 213 -0.69 -14.92 21.41
N PHE A 214 0.43 -14.63 20.76
CA PHE A 214 0.49 -13.58 19.74
C PHE A 214 -0.26 -13.96 18.48
N ASN A 215 -0.29 -15.24 18.10
CA ASN A 215 -1.10 -15.71 16.98
C ASN A 215 -2.61 -15.53 17.26
N GLN A 216 -3.09 -15.77 18.47
CA GLN A 216 -4.48 -15.48 18.86
C GLN A 216 -4.81 -13.99 18.77
N GLN A 217 -3.90 -13.11 19.16
CA GLN A 217 -4.08 -11.66 19.02
C GLN A 217 -4.15 -11.25 17.55
N CYS A 218 -3.25 -11.77 16.70
CA CYS A 218 -3.27 -11.53 15.25
C CYS A 218 -4.58 -12.02 14.62
N GLU A 219 -5.11 -13.18 15.05
CA GLU A 219 -6.42 -13.68 14.61
C GLU A 219 -7.57 -12.73 14.97
N GLY A 220 -7.54 -12.17 16.20
CA GLY A 220 -8.51 -11.16 16.61
C GLY A 220 -8.47 -9.93 15.71
N MET A 221 -7.27 -9.44 15.43
CA MET A 221 -7.06 -8.29 14.52
C MET A 221 -7.50 -8.59 13.07
N LEU A 222 -7.22 -9.80 12.57
CA LEU A 222 -7.67 -10.23 11.23
C LEU A 222 -9.19 -10.30 11.12
N ARG A 223 -9.89 -10.79 12.17
CA ARG A 223 -11.36 -10.81 12.19
C ARG A 223 -11.92 -9.38 12.13
N SER A 224 -11.42 -8.49 12.98
CA SER A 224 -11.83 -7.08 12.97
C SER A 224 -11.56 -6.42 11.61
N PHE A 225 -10.38 -6.65 11.04
CA PHE A 225 -9.99 -6.14 9.74
C PHE A 225 -10.92 -6.64 8.61
N ASN A 226 -11.20 -7.94 8.57
CA ASN A 226 -12.09 -8.52 7.57
C ASN A 226 -13.54 -8.00 7.70
N ASP A 227 -14.01 -7.77 8.93
CA ASP A 227 -15.33 -7.17 9.17
C ASP A 227 -15.35 -5.71 8.70
N ASP A 228 -14.26 -4.96 8.88
CA ASP A 228 -14.10 -3.59 8.44
C ASP A 228 -13.94 -3.51 6.90
N GLU A 229 -13.03 -4.28 6.31
CA GLU A 229 -12.78 -4.28 4.87
C GLU A 229 -14.01 -4.72 4.06
N ARG A 230 -14.83 -5.62 4.63
CA ARG A 230 -16.08 -6.03 4.01
C ARG A 230 -17.04 -4.86 3.83
N THR A 231 -17.19 -3.98 4.81
CA THR A 231 -18.16 -2.88 4.71
C THR A 231 -17.76 -1.87 3.65
N THR A 232 -16.52 -1.36 3.67
CA THR A 232 -16.02 -0.39 2.69
C THR A 232 -15.96 -0.99 1.29
N THR A 233 -15.43 -2.20 1.15
CA THR A 233 -15.33 -2.90 -0.13
C THR A 233 -16.70 -3.22 -0.72
N GLU A 234 -17.64 -3.68 0.10
CA GLU A 234 -19.00 -3.97 -0.34
C GLU A 234 -19.76 -2.70 -0.74
N VAL A 235 -19.60 -1.61 0.02
CA VAL A 235 -20.19 -0.30 -0.35
C VAL A 235 -19.61 0.18 -1.67
N ARG A 236 -18.31 0.12 -1.86
CA ARG A 236 -17.64 0.50 -3.11
C ARG A 236 -18.12 -0.36 -4.29
N ARG A 237 -18.21 -1.68 -4.10
CA ARG A 237 -18.73 -2.62 -5.10
C ARG A 237 -20.16 -2.28 -5.50
N LEU A 238 -21.04 -2.04 -4.54
CA LEU A 238 -22.43 -1.68 -4.80
C LEU A 238 -22.55 -0.34 -5.53
N LEU A 239 -21.74 0.65 -5.16
CA LEU A 239 -21.69 1.93 -5.86
C LEU A 239 -21.22 1.78 -7.31
N LEU A 240 -20.17 0.99 -7.56
CA LEU A 240 -19.68 0.71 -8.92
C LEU A 240 -20.72 -0.04 -9.76
N GLN A 241 -21.41 -1.01 -9.17
CA GLN A 241 -22.46 -1.77 -9.86
C GLN A 241 -23.71 -0.94 -10.16
N SER A 242 -23.96 0.12 -9.40
CA SER A 242 -25.06 1.05 -9.59
C SER A 242 -24.68 2.32 -10.39
N ALA A 243 -23.54 2.30 -11.09
CA ALA A 243 -23.11 3.43 -11.92
C ALA A 243 -24.21 3.83 -12.94
N GLY A 244 -24.48 5.14 -13.03
CA GLY A 244 -25.58 5.68 -13.85
C GLY A 244 -26.90 5.83 -13.09
N ASN A 245 -27.14 5.04 -12.02
CA ASN A 245 -28.28 5.16 -11.11
C ASN A 245 -27.84 4.75 -9.70
N PHE A 246 -26.95 5.57 -9.11
CA PHE A 246 -26.31 5.25 -7.85
C PHE A 246 -27.32 5.02 -6.72
N LEU A 247 -27.08 3.95 -5.97
CA LEU A 247 -27.81 3.65 -4.75
C LEU A 247 -27.49 4.69 -3.66
N ASP A 248 -28.49 5.11 -2.92
CA ASP A 248 -28.30 5.93 -1.73
C ASP A 248 -27.82 5.10 -0.52
N ILE A 249 -27.47 5.76 0.56
CA ILE A 249 -26.94 5.08 1.75
C ILE A 249 -27.96 4.13 2.39
N SER A 250 -29.25 4.43 2.30
CA SER A 250 -30.32 3.61 2.86
C SER A 250 -30.49 2.32 2.05
N GLN A 251 -30.46 2.43 0.72
CA GLN A 251 -30.50 1.31 -0.19
C GLN A 251 -29.29 0.40 -0.04
N ILE A 252 -28.07 0.98 0.05
CA ILE A 252 -26.85 0.21 0.31
C ILE A 252 -26.91 -0.48 1.68
N ALA A 253 -27.38 0.19 2.72
CA ALA A 253 -27.56 -0.43 4.02
C ALA A 253 -28.53 -1.61 3.96
N GLY A 254 -29.61 -1.48 3.20
CA GLY A 254 -30.56 -2.58 2.91
C GLY A 254 -29.89 -3.76 2.22
N HIS A 255 -29.09 -3.53 1.18
CA HIS A 255 -28.32 -4.59 0.50
C HIS A 255 -27.35 -5.32 1.42
N LEU A 256 -26.78 -4.61 2.40
CA LEU A 256 -25.86 -5.18 3.40
C LEU A 256 -26.58 -5.74 4.65
N ASN A 257 -27.92 -5.83 4.63
CA ASN A 257 -28.75 -6.31 5.75
C ASN A 257 -28.46 -5.58 7.07
N MET A 258 -28.25 -4.26 7.04
CA MET A 258 -28.02 -3.45 8.21
C MET A 258 -28.79 -2.12 8.15
N SER A 259 -28.95 -1.44 9.31
CA SER A 259 -29.51 -0.10 9.33
C SER A 259 -28.49 0.94 8.82
N GLU A 260 -28.99 2.06 8.27
CA GLU A 260 -28.14 3.20 7.87
C GLU A 260 -27.23 3.67 9.02
N ARG A 261 -27.76 3.72 10.26
CA ARG A 261 -26.99 4.05 11.47
C ARG A 261 -25.83 3.07 11.68
N THR A 262 -26.06 1.78 11.48
CA THR A 262 -25.04 0.74 11.61
C THR A 262 -23.99 0.88 10.52
N LEU A 263 -24.40 1.13 9.27
CA LEU A 263 -23.50 1.36 8.14
C LEU A 263 -22.63 2.59 8.40
N ARG A 264 -23.21 3.73 8.78
CA ARG A 264 -22.44 4.95 9.13
C ARG A 264 -21.45 4.72 10.26
N ARG A 265 -21.84 3.95 11.29
CA ARG A 265 -20.94 3.61 12.41
C ARG A 265 -19.78 2.75 11.94
N LYS A 266 -20.03 1.71 11.13
CA LYS A 266 -18.99 0.84 10.56
C LYS A 266 -18.04 1.64 9.68
N LEU A 267 -18.52 2.44 8.76
CA LEU A 267 -17.69 3.30 7.92
C LEU A 267 -16.87 4.30 8.75
N LYS A 268 -17.46 4.83 9.85
CA LYS A 268 -16.73 5.73 10.77
C LYS A 268 -15.61 5.01 11.53
N THR A 269 -15.79 3.74 11.90
CA THR A 269 -14.72 2.92 12.51
C THR A 269 -13.56 2.71 11.52
N GLU A 270 -13.86 2.63 10.22
CA GLU A 270 -12.89 2.57 9.13
C GLU A 270 -12.32 3.95 8.74
N SER A 271 -12.64 5.02 9.52
CA SER A 271 -12.22 6.40 9.25
C SER A 271 -12.66 6.94 7.88
N VAL A 272 -13.68 6.35 7.27
CA VAL A 272 -14.24 6.73 5.97
C VAL A 272 -15.71 7.12 6.11
N SER A 273 -16.15 8.12 5.36
CA SER A 273 -17.58 8.44 5.26
C SER A 273 -18.17 7.87 3.97
N PHE A 274 -19.48 7.57 3.98
CA PHE A 274 -20.19 7.18 2.76
C PHE A 274 -20.01 8.21 1.64
N ARG A 275 -20.02 9.49 1.97
CA ARG A 275 -19.79 10.57 1.01
C ARG A 275 -18.42 10.52 0.39
N ALA A 276 -17.38 10.23 1.18
CA ALA A 276 -16.01 10.10 0.67
C ALA A 276 -15.88 8.93 -0.32
N LEU A 277 -16.44 7.76 0.02
CA LEU A 277 -16.51 6.61 -0.89
C LEU A 277 -17.28 6.91 -2.18
N PHE A 278 -18.37 7.63 -2.06
CA PHE A 278 -19.19 8.03 -3.19
C PHE A 278 -18.44 8.99 -4.13
N GLU A 279 -17.72 9.97 -3.56
CA GLU A 279 -16.87 10.89 -4.32
C GLU A 279 -15.70 10.14 -4.98
N GLU A 280 -15.04 9.19 -4.28
CA GLU A 280 -13.99 8.33 -4.82
C GLU A 280 -14.45 7.51 -6.04
N VAL A 281 -15.60 6.86 -5.93
CA VAL A 281 -16.18 6.08 -7.04
C VAL A 281 -16.53 6.97 -8.23
N ARG A 282 -17.07 8.16 -7.98
CA ARG A 282 -17.36 9.13 -9.04
C ARG A 282 -16.11 9.62 -9.75
N ASP A 283 -15.02 9.87 -9.02
CA ASP A 283 -13.74 10.27 -9.60
C ASP A 283 -13.13 9.16 -10.46
N LEU A 284 -13.15 7.92 -9.95
CA LEU A 284 -12.69 6.75 -10.70
C LEU A 284 -13.44 6.59 -12.03
N LEU A 285 -14.76 6.63 -11.99
CA LEU A 285 -15.61 6.51 -13.19
C LEU A 285 -15.44 7.71 -14.13
N ALA A 286 -15.30 8.93 -13.59
CA ALA A 286 -15.07 10.13 -14.39
C ALA A 286 -13.77 10.02 -15.21
N THR A 287 -12.68 9.62 -14.56
CA THR A 287 -11.38 9.44 -15.22
C THR A 287 -11.42 8.32 -16.25
N GLU A 288 -12.14 7.24 -15.96
CA GLU A 288 -12.32 6.12 -16.89
C GLU A 288 -13.14 6.54 -18.13
N TYR A 289 -14.29 7.21 -17.95
CA TYR A 289 -15.10 7.69 -19.06
C TYR A 289 -14.37 8.73 -19.90
N LEU A 290 -13.63 9.66 -19.29
CA LEU A 290 -12.83 10.67 -19.99
C LEU A 290 -11.72 10.04 -20.85
N THR A 291 -11.17 8.92 -20.41
CA THR A 291 -10.01 8.27 -21.05
C THR A 291 -10.43 7.25 -22.09
N LYS A 292 -11.51 6.49 -21.82
CA LYS A 292 -11.89 5.31 -22.63
C LYS A 292 -13.10 5.53 -23.52
N THR A 293 -13.77 6.70 -23.47
CA THR A 293 -14.99 6.96 -24.22
C THR A 293 -15.00 8.36 -24.85
N ASP A 294 -15.83 8.53 -25.88
CA ASP A 294 -16.09 9.82 -26.53
C ASP A 294 -17.28 10.58 -25.92
N LEU A 295 -17.76 10.16 -24.74
CA LEU A 295 -18.86 10.83 -24.05
C LEU A 295 -18.52 12.28 -23.76
N THR A 296 -19.51 13.17 -23.95
CA THR A 296 -19.32 14.58 -23.61
C THR A 296 -19.18 14.77 -22.09
N VAL A 297 -18.56 15.87 -21.68
CA VAL A 297 -18.46 16.22 -20.25
C VAL A 297 -19.85 16.34 -19.61
N ALA A 298 -20.87 16.71 -20.37
CA ALA A 298 -22.25 16.78 -19.91
C ALA A 298 -22.85 15.37 -19.70
N ASP A 299 -22.62 14.45 -20.63
CA ASP A 299 -23.07 13.06 -20.51
C ASP A 299 -22.42 12.37 -19.29
N ILE A 300 -21.11 12.57 -19.10
CA ILE A 300 -20.38 12.05 -17.95
C ILE A 300 -20.96 12.62 -16.65
N ALA A 301 -21.21 13.93 -16.59
CA ALA A 301 -21.83 14.53 -15.40
C ALA A 301 -23.19 13.89 -15.08
N HIS A 302 -24.02 13.63 -16.10
CA HIS A 302 -25.31 12.98 -15.93
C HIS A 302 -25.16 11.53 -15.45
N LEU A 303 -24.28 10.74 -16.07
CA LEU A 303 -23.98 9.35 -15.65
C LEU A 303 -23.46 9.27 -14.21
N LEU A 304 -22.76 10.30 -13.76
CA LEU A 304 -22.26 10.40 -12.38
C LEU A 304 -23.29 11.02 -11.41
N SER A 305 -24.57 11.15 -11.85
CA SER A 305 -25.68 11.69 -11.06
C SER A 305 -25.42 13.12 -10.53
N TYR A 306 -24.84 13.96 -11.37
CA TYR A 306 -24.81 15.39 -11.15
C TYR A 306 -25.99 16.05 -11.85
N SER A 307 -26.76 16.87 -11.13
CA SER A 307 -27.86 17.65 -11.69
C SER A 307 -27.41 18.69 -12.71
N GLU A 308 -26.18 19.19 -12.56
CA GLU A 308 -25.60 20.22 -13.42
C GLU A 308 -24.12 19.90 -13.73
N THR A 309 -23.76 20.08 -15.00
CA THR A 309 -22.36 19.90 -15.48
C THR A 309 -21.35 20.79 -14.75
N VAL A 310 -21.78 21.98 -14.30
CA VAL A 310 -20.92 22.91 -13.55
C VAL A 310 -20.48 22.32 -12.22
N ASN A 311 -21.39 21.63 -11.51
CA ASN A 311 -21.09 20.98 -10.24
C ASN A 311 -20.12 19.81 -10.42
N PHE A 312 -20.27 19.03 -11.48
CA PHE A 312 -19.30 17.99 -11.84
C PHE A 312 -17.92 18.61 -12.14
N ARG A 313 -17.84 19.65 -12.98
CA ARG A 313 -16.56 20.30 -13.30
C ARG A 313 -15.82 20.77 -12.04
N ARG A 314 -16.53 21.40 -11.10
CA ARG A 314 -15.96 21.85 -9.81
C ARG A 314 -15.46 20.67 -8.97
N ALA A 315 -16.22 19.58 -8.90
CA ALA A 315 -15.83 18.38 -8.18
C ALA A 315 -14.59 17.77 -8.82
N PHE A 316 -14.57 17.61 -10.13
CA PHE A 316 -13.44 17.02 -10.87
C PHE A 316 -12.14 17.84 -10.71
N VAL A 317 -12.24 19.17 -10.78
CA VAL A 317 -11.07 20.06 -10.51
C VAL A 317 -10.58 19.89 -9.06
N ARG A 318 -11.49 19.75 -8.09
CA ARG A 318 -11.11 19.50 -6.69
C ARG A 318 -10.36 18.15 -6.55
N TRP A 319 -10.76 17.11 -7.27
CA TRP A 319 -10.15 15.78 -7.22
C TRP A 319 -8.82 15.73 -7.99
N ASN A 320 -8.78 16.26 -9.20
CA ASN A 320 -7.70 16.06 -10.16
C ASN A 320 -6.82 17.31 -10.42
N GLY A 321 -7.19 18.48 -9.88
CA GLY A 321 -6.44 19.73 -10.03
C GLY A 321 -6.55 20.40 -11.40
N ILE A 322 -7.20 19.76 -12.39
CA ILE A 322 -7.40 20.26 -13.76
C ILE A 322 -8.84 19.99 -14.21
N THR A 323 -9.29 20.67 -15.27
CA THR A 323 -10.64 20.48 -15.81
C THR A 323 -10.77 19.12 -16.52
N PRO A 324 -12.02 18.57 -16.61
CA PRO A 324 -12.27 17.33 -17.37
C PRO A 324 -11.76 17.37 -18.83
N SER A 325 -11.91 18.52 -19.49
CA SER A 325 -11.46 18.70 -20.87
C SER A 325 -9.94 18.69 -20.99
N GLU A 326 -9.24 19.37 -20.09
CA GLU A 326 -7.77 19.35 -20.02
C GLU A 326 -7.25 17.95 -19.67
N TYR A 327 -7.94 17.22 -18.78
CA TYR A 327 -7.59 15.85 -18.43
C TYR A 327 -7.67 14.94 -19.67
N ARG A 328 -8.78 14.98 -20.42
CA ARG A 328 -8.95 14.22 -21.68
C ARG A 328 -7.86 14.54 -22.70
N GLN A 329 -7.56 15.82 -22.91
CA GLN A 329 -6.54 16.25 -23.85
C GLN A 329 -5.16 15.69 -23.48
N ARG A 330 -4.76 15.78 -22.22
CA ARG A 330 -3.48 15.24 -21.74
C ARG A 330 -3.37 13.74 -21.94
N GLN A 331 -4.45 12.98 -21.72
CA GLN A 331 -4.45 11.54 -21.94
C GLN A 331 -4.34 11.20 -23.43
N ALA A 332 -5.03 11.93 -24.30
CA ALA A 332 -4.93 11.76 -25.75
C ALA A 332 -3.52 12.04 -26.29
N ASP A 333 -2.84 13.05 -25.73
CA ASP A 333 -1.47 13.40 -26.12
C ASP A 333 -0.44 12.37 -25.64
N GLN A 334 -0.67 11.73 -24.47
CA GLN A 334 0.19 10.66 -23.95
C GLN A 334 0.08 9.34 -24.74
N VAL A 335 -1.04 9.07 -25.38
CA VAL A 335 -1.24 7.87 -26.23
C VAL A 335 -0.60 8.04 -27.61
N LYS A 336 -0.35 9.28 -28.04
CA LYS A 336 0.25 9.60 -29.35
C LYS A 336 1.77 9.77 -29.31
N ALA A 337 2.36 9.87 -28.12
CA ALA A 337 3.80 9.99 -27.88
C ALA A 337 4.46 8.63 -27.54
#